data_63eae415abce567019c29ddb84f0c44c
#
_entry.id   63eae415abce567019c29ddb84f0c44c
#
_cell.length_a   1.000
_cell.length_b   1.000
_cell.length_c   1.000
_cell.angle_alpha   90.00
_cell.angle_beta   90.00
_cell.angle_gamma   90.00
#
_symmetry.space_group_name_H-M   'P 1'
#
loop_
_entity.id
_entity.type
_entity.pdbx_description
1 polymer ?
#
loop_
_entity_poly.entity_id
_entity_poly.type
_entity_poly.pdbx_seq_one_letter_code
_entity_poly.pdbx_strand_id
1 'polypeptide(L)'
;MGILTLLRKHKTDSIYDRIGGHRALEVVVEDFYCRVLDDDHLSGFFAGTNMNRLKGKQIEFFAAALGGPEPYTGAAMKHVHRGRGITIHHFNLVAGHLKDSLTAAGVPETTIAEILGAIAPLAADIASDHATAQV
;
A
#
# COMPACT_ATOMS: atom_id res chain seq x y z
N MET A 1 -21.17 -8.56 -29.78
CA MET A 1 -19.77 -8.05 -29.69
C MET A 1 -19.61 -7.12 -28.53
N GLY A 2 -20.47 -6.13 -28.38
CA GLY A 2 -20.34 -5.18 -27.28
C GLY A 2 -20.40 -5.81 -25.90
N ILE A 3 -21.24 -6.81 -25.72
CA ILE A 3 -21.38 -7.49 -24.45
C ILE A 3 -20.10 -8.21 -24.06
N LEU A 4 -19.48 -8.90 -25.00
CA LEU A 4 -18.25 -9.60 -24.74
C LEU A 4 -17.12 -8.62 -24.42
N THR A 5 -17.11 -7.51 -25.11
CA THR A 5 -16.11 -6.48 -24.86
C THR A 5 -16.27 -5.89 -23.47
N LEU A 6 -17.52 -5.65 -23.05
CA LEU A 6 -17.79 -5.12 -21.72
C LEU A 6 -17.40 -6.11 -20.63
N LEU A 7 -17.72 -7.39 -20.83
CA LEU A 7 -17.38 -8.42 -19.86
C LEU A 7 -15.87 -8.57 -19.71
N ARG A 8 -15.16 -8.54 -20.84
CA ARG A 8 -13.71 -8.63 -20.83
C ARG A 8 -13.11 -7.44 -20.11
N LYS A 9 -13.59 -6.25 -20.40
CA LYS A 9 -13.12 -5.04 -19.76
C LYS A 9 -13.40 -5.09 -18.26
N HIS A 10 -14.56 -5.63 -17.89
CA HIS A 10 -14.94 -5.77 -16.50
C HIS A 10 -13.96 -6.69 -15.76
N LYS A 11 -13.58 -7.80 -16.39
CA LYS A 11 -12.66 -8.75 -15.78
C LYS A 11 -11.27 -8.18 -15.58
N THR A 12 -10.85 -7.29 -16.47
CA THR A 12 -9.51 -6.70 -16.41
C THR A 12 -9.49 -5.36 -15.70
N ASP A 13 -10.66 -4.91 -15.25
CA ASP A 13 -10.79 -3.59 -14.64
C ASP A 13 -10.63 -3.65 -13.13
N SER A 14 -9.50 -4.21 -12.70
CA SER A 14 -9.12 -4.21 -11.29
C SER A 14 -8.67 -2.80 -10.91
N ILE A 15 -8.56 -2.55 -9.61
CA ILE A 15 -7.99 -1.28 -9.16
C ILE A 15 -6.59 -1.11 -9.74
N TYR A 16 -5.80 -2.19 -9.73
CA TYR A 16 -4.47 -2.20 -10.31
C TYR A 16 -4.47 -1.68 -11.75
N ASP A 17 -5.37 -2.22 -12.58
CA ASP A 17 -5.46 -1.81 -13.98
C ASP A 17 -5.93 -0.37 -14.11
N ARG A 18 -6.90 0.03 -13.30
CA ARG A 18 -7.49 1.36 -13.40
C ARG A 18 -6.51 2.47 -13.07
N ILE A 19 -5.56 2.21 -12.17
CA ILE A 19 -4.58 3.24 -11.80
C ILE A 19 -3.39 3.29 -12.73
N GLY A 20 -3.23 2.31 -13.62
CA GLY A 20 -2.13 2.29 -14.58
C GLY A 20 -1.12 1.19 -14.38
N GLY A 21 -1.43 0.19 -13.57
CA GLY A 21 -0.62 -1.00 -13.43
C GLY A 21 0.69 -0.80 -12.70
N HIS A 22 1.66 -1.64 -13.01
CA HIS A 22 2.94 -1.67 -12.32
C HIS A 22 3.67 -0.33 -12.36
N ARG A 23 3.65 0.33 -13.50
CA ARG A 23 4.36 1.60 -13.66
C ARG A 23 3.79 2.68 -12.74
N ALA A 24 2.47 2.72 -12.62
CA ALA A 24 1.83 3.67 -11.72
C ALA A 24 2.22 3.39 -10.28
N LEU A 25 2.30 2.11 -9.90
CA LEU A 25 2.71 1.74 -8.55
C LEU A 25 4.16 2.13 -8.28
N GLU A 26 5.04 2.03 -9.27
CA GLU A 26 6.43 2.46 -9.10
C GLU A 26 6.48 3.94 -8.73
N VAL A 27 5.72 4.76 -9.43
CA VAL A 27 5.68 6.19 -9.18
C VAL A 27 5.10 6.48 -7.79
N VAL A 28 3.98 5.85 -7.48
CA VAL A 28 3.30 6.06 -6.20
C VAL A 28 4.18 5.63 -5.03
N VAL A 29 4.81 4.46 -5.13
CA VAL A 29 5.62 3.94 -4.04
C VAL A 29 6.87 4.81 -3.82
N GLU A 30 7.46 5.30 -4.90
CA GLU A 30 8.61 6.20 -4.78
C GLU A 30 8.23 7.48 -4.03
N ASP A 31 7.14 8.11 -4.42
CA ASP A 31 6.67 9.33 -3.77
C ASP A 31 6.24 9.06 -2.32
N PHE A 32 5.59 7.94 -2.12
CA PHE A 32 5.13 7.52 -0.80
C PHE A 32 6.29 7.43 0.19
N TYR A 33 7.37 6.75 -0.19
CA TYR A 33 8.50 6.63 0.73
C TYR A 33 9.27 7.93 0.90
N CYS A 34 9.25 8.81 -0.08
CA CYS A 34 9.80 10.15 0.11
C CYS A 34 9.05 10.87 1.24
N ARG A 35 7.73 10.77 1.25
CA ARG A 35 6.91 11.39 2.29
C ARG A 35 7.10 10.73 3.65
N VAL A 36 7.17 9.41 3.66
CA VAL A 36 7.36 8.63 4.89
C VAL A 36 8.71 8.95 5.52
N LEU A 37 9.76 8.96 4.72
CA LEU A 37 11.12 9.22 5.24
C LEU A 37 11.30 10.66 5.67
N ASP A 38 10.48 11.57 5.18
CA ASP A 38 10.51 12.96 5.58
C ASP A 38 9.69 13.21 6.85
N ASP A 39 8.97 12.21 7.31
CA ASP A 39 8.14 12.29 8.51
C ASP A 39 8.94 11.80 9.71
N ASP A 40 9.22 12.69 10.65
CA ASP A 40 10.03 12.37 11.83
C ASP A 40 9.44 11.28 12.71
N HIS A 41 8.12 11.09 12.65
CA HIS A 41 7.45 10.04 13.41
C HIS A 41 7.65 8.66 12.80
N LEU A 42 8.03 8.61 11.54
CA LEU A 42 8.12 7.36 10.79
C LEU A 42 9.52 6.99 10.34
N SER A 43 10.36 7.98 10.08
CA SER A 43 11.67 7.75 9.46
C SER A 43 12.55 6.79 10.26
N GLY A 44 12.42 6.81 11.58
CA GLY A 44 13.26 5.96 12.44
C GLY A 44 13.04 4.47 12.23
N PHE A 45 11.86 4.07 11.77
CA PHE A 45 11.58 2.66 11.51
C PHE A 45 12.41 2.11 10.35
N PHE A 46 12.99 2.97 9.55
CA PHE A 46 13.70 2.57 8.34
C PHE A 46 15.22 2.72 8.44
N ALA A 47 15.73 3.04 9.63
CA ALA A 47 17.16 3.14 9.83
C ALA A 47 17.81 1.80 9.49
N GLY A 48 18.84 1.84 8.64
CA GLY A 48 19.53 0.65 8.22
C GLY A 48 18.80 -0.22 7.20
N THR A 49 17.63 0.20 6.75
CA THR A 49 16.85 -0.57 5.80
C THR A 49 17.32 -0.33 4.37
N ASN A 50 17.40 -1.41 3.59
CA ASN A 50 17.64 -1.29 2.15
C ASN A 50 16.33 -0.83 1.50
N MET A 51 16.23 0.47 1.24
CA MET A 51 14.99 1.06 0.73
C MET A 51 14.62 0.58 -0.67
N ASN A 52 15.60 0.33 -1.52
CA ASN A 52 15.28 -0.16 -2.86
C ASN A 52 14.60 -1.53 -2.80
N ARG A 53 15.10 -2.38 -1.94
CA ARG A 53 14.50 -3.70 -1.76
C ARG A 53 13.11 -3.59 -1.15
N LEU A 54 12.95 -2.72 -0.16
CA LEU A 54 11.66 -2.51 0.48
C LEU A 54 10.63 -1.98 -0.50
N LYS A 55 11.01 -1.00 -1.32
CA LYS A 55 10.10 -0.44 -2.32
C LYS A 55 9.63 -1.51 -3.30
N GLY A 56 10.55 -2.38 -3.73
CA GLY A 56 10.19 -3.49 -4.62
C GLY A 56 9.17 -4.42 -4.00
N LYS A 57 9.38 -4.77 -2.74
CA LYS A 57 8.44 -5.62 -2.01
C LYS A 57 7.10 -4.95 -1.83
N GLN A 58 7.09 -3.65 -1.58
CA GLN A 58 5.87 -2.91 -1.40
C GLN A 58 5.06 -2.83 -2.69
N ILE A 59 5.74 -2.67 -3.83
CA ILE A 59 5.07 -2.68 -5.13
C ILE A 59 4.40 -4.02 -5.37
N GLU A 60 5.11 -5.13 -5.08
CA GLU A 60 4.53 -6.47 -5.23
C GLU A 60 3.29 -6.64 -4.36
N PHE A 61 3.39 -6.16 -3.14
CA PHE A 61 2.27 -6.27 -2.20
C PHE A 61 1.05 -5.48 -2.68
N PHE A 62 1.26 -4.24 -3.07
CA PHE A 62 0.15 -3.42 -3.55
C PHE A 62 -0.43 -3.97 -4.84
N ALA A 63 0.42 -4.46 -5.75
CA ALA A 63 -0.07 -5.05 -6.99
C ALA A 63 -1.03 -6.20 -6.68
N ALA A 64 -0.63 -7.10 -5.79
CA ALA A 64 -1.47 -8.23 -5.42
C ALA A 64 -2.75 -7.76 -4.71
N ALA A 65 -2.62 -6.83 -3.77
CA ALA A 65 -3.77 -6.35 -3.00
C ALA A 65 -4.80 -5.64 -3.88
N LEU A 66 -4.35 -5.03 -4.96
CA LEU A 66 -5.22 -4.26 -5.85
C LEU A 66 -5.67 -5.05 -7.09
N GLY A 67 -5.42 -6.35 -7.09
CA GLY A 67 -5.93 -7.22 -8.14
C GLY A 67 -5.03 -7.37 -9.35
N GLY A 68 -3.73 -7.13 -9.20
CA GLY A 68 -2.77 -7.36 -10.28
C GLY A 68 -2.61 -8.83 -10.60
N PRO A 69 -1.96 -9.14 -11.73
CA PRO A 69 -1.90 -10.51 -12.24
C PRO A 69 -0.98 -11.45 -11.46
N GLU A 70 -0.05 -10.92 -10.70
CA GLU A 70 0.94 -11.75 -10.02
C GLU A 70 0.66 -11.86 -8.53
N PRO A 71 0.79 -13.08 -7.97
CA PRO A 71 0.58 -13.24 -6.54
C PRO A 71 1.72 -12.62 -5.74
N TYR A 72 1.42 -12.24 -4.52
CA TYR A 72 2.43 -11.73 -3.61
C TYR A 72 3.30 -12.90 -3.12
N THR A 73 4.60 -12.78 -3.32
CA THR A 73 5.54 -13.83 -2.93
C THR A 73 6.37 -13.47 -1.70
N GLY A 74 6.19 -12.28 -1.17
CA GLY A 74 6.93 -11.85 0.02
C GLY A 74 6.35 -12.41 1.30
N ALA A 75 6.98 -12.07 2.43
CA ALA A 75 6.50 -12.48 3.74
C ALA A 75 5.17 -11.82 4.05
N ALA A 76 4.35 -12.51 4.85
CA ALA A 76 3.07 -11.96 5.26
C ALA A 76 3.27 -10.63 5.99
N MET A 77 2.33 -9.71 5.77
CA MET A 77 2.42 -8.37 6.35
C MET A 77 2.57 -8.42 7.87
N LYS A 78 1.82 -9.28 8.53
CA LYS A 78 1.89 -9.46 9.97
C LYS A 78 3.28 -9.86 10.42
N HIS A 79 3.87 -10.80 9.70
CA HIS A 79 5.19 -11.32 10.05
C HIS A 79 6.27 -10.24 9.87
N VAL A 80 6.20 -9.50 8.77
CA VAL A 80 7.20 -8.48 8.44
C VAL A 80 7.19 -7.35 9.46
N HIS A 81 6.02 -6.97 9.96
CA HIS A 81 5.90 -5.83 10.85
C HIS A 81 5.91 -6.17 12.32
N ARG A 82 5.95 -7.46 12.65
CA ARG A 82 5.93 -7.89 14.04
C ARG A 82 7.15 -7.34 14.81
N GLY A 83 6.87 -6.83 16.01
CA GLY A 83 7.94 -6.39 16.90
C GLY A 83 8.63 -5.09 16.52
N ARG A 84 8.17 -4.41 15.50
CA ARG A 84 8.79 -3.15 15.08
C ARG A 84 8.26 -1.93 15.84
N GLY A 85 7.26 -2.14 16.70
CA GLY A 85 6.73 -1.04 17.49
C GLY A 85 5.82 -0.10 16.71
N ILE A 86 5.26 -0.55 15.61
CA ILE A 86 4.36 0.26 14.80
C ILE A 86 3.01 0.33 15.49
N THR A 87 2.53 1.55 15.76
CA THR A 87 1.27 1.76 16.44
C THR A 87 0.14 2.04 15.44
N ILE A 88 -1.08 2.06 15.93
CA ILE A 88 -2.22 2.49 15.10
C ILE A 88 -2.01 3.92 14.63
N HIS A 89 -1.45 4.76 15.51
CA HIS A 89 -1.14 6.15 15.13
C HIS A 89 -0.15 6.18 13.97
N HIS A 90 0.90 5.36 14.04
CA HIS A 90 1.88 5.28 12.95
C HIS A 90 1.23 4.78 11.68
N PHE A 91 0.36 3.77 11.79
CA PHE A 91 -0.34 3.26 10.64
C PHE A 91 -1.19 4.35 9.98
N ASN A 92 -1.88 5.17 10.78
CA ASN A 92 -2.70 6.24 10.26
C ASN A 92 -1.87 7.30 9.53
N LEU A 93 -0.67 7.60 10.04
CA LEU A 93 0.24 8.52 9.36
C LEU A 93 0.66 7.95 8.00
N VAL A 94 0.99 6.67 7.98
CA VAL A 94 1.39 5.98 6.76
C VAL A 94 0.24 6.02 5.74
N ALA A 95 -0.98 5.72 6.18
CA ALA A 95 -2.15 5.76 5.30
C ALA A 95 -2.37 7.16 4.74
N GLY A 96 -2.13 8.19 5.54
CA GLY A 96 -2.22 9.57 5.07
C GLY A 96 -1.21 9.89 3.99
N HIS A 97 0.02 9.41 4.16
CA HIS A 97 1.06 9.61 3.15
C HIS A 97 0.72 8.87 1.86
N LEU A 98 0.16 7.68 1.98
CA LEU A 98 -0.26 6.93 0.80
C LEU A 98 -1.36 7.68 0.06
N LYS A 99 -2.34 8.23 0.81
CA LYS A 99 -3.41 9.01 0.21
C LYS A 99 -2.83 10.20 -0.56
N ASP A 100 -1.88 10.90 0.04
CA ASP A 100 -1.26 12.06 -0.58
C ASP A 100 -0.50 11.69 -1.84
N SER A 101 0.19 10.55 -1.82
CA SER A 101 0.94 10.07 -2.98
C SER A 101 0.00 9.70 -4.14
N LEU A 102 -1.10 9.05 -3.82
CA LEU A 102 -2.11 8.70 -4.82
C LEU A 102 -2.73 9.94 -5.43
N THR A 103 -3.04 10.93 -4.59
CA THR A 103 -3.59 12.20 -5.05
C THR A 103 -2.59 12.90 -5.99
N ALA A 104 -1.32 12.92 -5.61
CA ALA A 104 -0.28 13.55 -6.43
C ALA A 104 -0.11 12.84 -7.77
N ALA A 105 -0.36 11.54 -7.81
CA ALA A 105 -0.27 10.77 -9.05
C ALA A 105 -1.52 10.90 -9.92
N GLY A 106 -2.52 11.65 -9.47
CA GLY A 106 -3.72 11.89 -10.26
C GLY A 106 -4.79 10.82 -10.13
N VAL A 107 -4.69 9.95 -9.11
CA VAL A 107 -5.69 8.92 -8.90
C VAL A 107 -7.00 9.57 -8.40
N PRO A 108 -8.15 9.21 -8.99
CA PRO A 108 -9.41 9.79 -8.56
C PRO A 108 -9.72 9.49 -7.10
N GLU A 109 -10.39 10.43 -6.45
CA GLU A 109 -10.71 10.33 -5.03
C GLU A 109 -11.49 9.07 -4.68
N THR A 110 -12.43 8.69 -5.55
CA THR A 110 -13.21 7.47 -5.33
C THR A 110 -12.34 6.23 -5.37
N THR A 111 -11.36 6.20 -6.26
CA THR A 111 -10.44 5.07 -6.35
C THR A 111 -9.50 5.05 -5.15
N ILE A 112 -9.06 6.22 -4.69
CA ILE A 112 -8.25 6.30 -3.47
C ILE A 112 -9.02 5.70 -2.29
N ALA A 113 -10.30 6.01 -2.17
CA ALA A 113 -11.12 5.45 -1.11
C ALA A 113 -11.20 3.93 -1.19
N GLU A 114 -11.30 3.38 -2.40
CA GLU A 114 -11.29 1.93 -2.60
C GLU A 114 -9.96 1.32 -2.15
N ILE A 115 -8.86 1.97 -2.50
CA ILE A 115 -7.53 1.49 -2.14
C ILE A 115 -7.35 1.49 -0.63
N LEU A 116 -7.69 2.60 0.01
CA LEU A 116 -7.57 2.70 1.46
C LEU A 116 -8.48 1.71 2.17
N GLY A 117 -9.66 1.47 1.62
CA GLY A 117 -10.58 0.46 2.14
C GLY A 117 -10.04 -0.95 2.04
N ALA A 118 -9.29 -1.24 0.98
CA ALA A 118 -8.66 -2.55 0.81
C ALA A 118 -7.50 -2.75 1.78
N ILE A 119 -6.85 -1.68 2.17
CA ILE A 119 -5.66 -1.73 3.03
C ILE A 119 -6.02 -1.64 4.51
N ALA A 120 -7.10 -0.95 4.85
CA ALA A 120 -7.49 -0.74 6.24
C ALA A 120 -7.55 -2.01 7.09
N PRO A 121 -8.08 -3.14 6.58
CA PRO A 121 -8.11 -4.36 7.38
C PRO A 121 -6.73 -4.88 7.77
N LEU A 122 -5.69 -4.43 7.09
CA LEU A 122 -4.32 -4.85 7.39
C LEU A 122 -3.74 -4.12 8.59
N ALA A 123 -4.43 -3.09 9.10
CA ALA A 123 -3.95 -2.34 10.24
C ALA A 123 -3.68 -3.24 11.45
N ALA A 124 -4.54 -4.22 11.67
CA ALA A 124 -4.38 -5.15 12.78
C ALA A 124 -3.14 -6.01 12.64
N ASP A 125 -2.71 -6.27 11.40
CA ASP A 125 -1.52 -7.08 11.15
C ASP A 125 -0.23 -6.26 11.23
N ILE A 126 -0.34 -4.95 11.07
CA ILE A 126 0.82 -4.06 11.03
C ILE A 126 1.08 -3.42 12.38
N ALA A 127 0.04 -2.92 13.02
CA ALA A 127 0.19 -2.20 14.27
C ALA A 127 0.38 -3.15 15.43
N SER A 128 1.42 -2.92 16.22
CA SER A 128 1.75 -3.79 17.33
C SER A 128 1.41 -3.19 18.70
N ASP A 129 1.18 -1.89 18.79
CA ASP A 129 0.80 -1.28 20.07
C ASP A 129 -0.60 -1.74 20.49
N HIS A 130 -1.32 -2.28 19.55
CA HIS A 130 -2.62 -2.88 19.79
C HIS A 130 -2.54 -3.91 20.93
N ALA A 131 -1.51 -4.72 20.91
CA ALA A 131 -1.29 -5.69 21.97
C ALA A 131 -0.93 -4.98 23.28
N THR A 132 -0.20 -3.89 23.21
CA THR A 132 0.18 -3.11 24.38
C THR A 132 -1.02 -2.44 25.02
N ALA A 133 -1.90 -1.91 24.17
CA ALA A 133 -3.08 -1.22 24.65
C ALA A 133 -4.02 -2.11 25.43
N GLN A 134 -3.89 -3.40 25.26
CA GLN A 134 -4.77 -4.36 25.93
C GLN A 134 -4.21 -4.84 27.25
N VAL A 135 -3.01 -4.44 27.53
CA VAL A 135 -2.38 -4.78 28.78
C VAL A 135 -2.77 -3.78 29.84
#